data_efe3b16cf377fe4b809b75cca931d74d
#
_entry.id   efe3b16cf377fe4b809b75cca931d74d
#
_cell.length_a   1.000
_cell.length_b   1.000
_cell.length_c   1.000
_cell.angle_alpha   90.00
_cell.angle_beta   90.00
_cell.angle_gamma   90.00
#
_symmetry.space_group_name_H-M   'P 1'
#
loop_
_entity.id
_entity.type
_entity.pdbx_description
1 polymer ?
#
loop_
_entity_poly.entity_id
_entity_poly.type
_entity_poly.pdbx_seq_one_letter_code
_entity_poly.pdbx_strand_id
1 'polypeptide(L)'
;MVNKFLSSCFKLILSEINTDLQVVAFKGSEALDQPYFIQVQLVSEDPSLDLEALLHKPAYLDFGEAGQGLHGHVYAIGRDDPGARLTRYHITLAPRLASLAHRCDQRIFQQRSVPQIIATVLEHHGIFSDAYAFELGPVVYPPRAFCVQYRESDLHFIQRLCEEEGIHYHFRHSVDNHLLVFGDDQTVFRRLPVQRYCSSPDPVLQSRVVQRFDLRLETRSWRTVRRDYDFEHPSFRLQKEAGAVQAQTLEDYAYPAGFKGHARGAQLARRGLERHQRDRHRVLGKSDQPALRSGHFLELCDHPDPLCNDLWLLTSVRHEGYQPQVLEESMVEASGFQGYRNRFTATPWRAVHRPALKHPRPTISGSQTATVTGPAGEDVHCDAYGRVRVRFHWDRVDNREGASSCWLRVASGWAGDGFGAMVIPRVGMEVLVSFLEGDPDHPLVMGCLPNASNLPAYPLPQHKTRSVLRSRSSPDGGGANELHVEDRRGEELIYLHAQRDLEQRVGHDSRLEVEGDSLTRVGQSLVFEAGQRVHLKAGASLVIEAGAQLSLMAGGEHLVMQAGSISSSRPLTQAGSSVANSSASPALFAGAQLSAVQSVVMDLARQLDADFCPLCERCREGLCDITQRAA
;
A
#
# COMPACT_ATOMS: atom_id res chain seq x y z
N MET A 1 37.42 61.38 9.92
CA MET A 1 37.31 59.93 9.74
C MET A 1 35.82 59.57 9.79
N VAL A 2 35.20 59.61 8.64
CA VAL A 2 33.76 59.42 8.50
C VAL A 2 33.44 57.90 8.49
N ASN A 3 32.56 57.56 9.37
CA ASN A 3 32.01 56.25 9.67
C ASN A 3 31.78 55.32 8.46
N LYS A 4 32.64 54.31 8.32
CA LYS A 4 32.44 53.14 7.45
C LYS A 4 31.58 52.05 8.10
N PHE A 5 30.87 52.37 9.19
CA PHE A 5 29.99 51.46 9.94
C PHE A 5 28.57 51.29 9.33
N LEU A 6 28.32 51.87 8.16
CA LEU A 6 26.98 51.96 7.54
C LEU A 6 26.73 50.96 6.38
N SER A 7 27.49 49.88 6.25
CA SER A 7 27.38 49.05 5.03
C SER A 7 26.80 47.64 5.17
N SER A 8 26.06 47.33 6.23
CA SER A 8 25.22 46.12 6.20
C SER A 8 23.75 46.49 6.34
N CYS A 9 23.23 47.20 5.36
CA CYS A 9 21.79 47.39 5.27
C CYS A 9 21.13 46.07 4.80
N PHE A 10 20.38 45.43 5.69
CA PHE A 10 19.46 44.37 5.27
C PHE A 10 18.38 44.97 4.40
N LYS A 11 18.12 44.32 3.25
CA LYS A 11 17.14 44.82 2.30
C LYS A 11 16.17 43.71 1.92
N LEU A 12 14.90 44.02 1.86
CA LEU A 12 13.90 43.17 1.22
C LEU A 12 13.59 43.73 -0.18
N ILE A 13 13.88 42.94 -1.20
CA ILE A 13 13.59 43.25 -2.59
C ILE A 13 12.32 42.51 -2.98
N LEU A 14 11.26 43.21 -3.31
CA LEU A 14 10.01 42.66 -3.81
C LEU A 14 10.00 42.88 -5.33
N SER A 15 9.80 41.80 -6.10
CA SER A 15 9.69 41.92 -7.56
C SER A 15 8.41 42.65 -7.94
N GLU A 16 8.51 43.58 -8.90
CA GLU A 16 7.40 44.34 -9.48
C GLU A 16 6.69 45.38 -8.58
N ILE A 17 7.14 45.56 -7.34
CA ILE A 17 6.52 46.49 -6.40
C ILE A 17 7.59 47.39 -5.79
N ASN A 18 7.49 48.67 -5.98
CA ASN A 18 8.35 49.66 -5.35
C ASN A 18 7.71 50.08 -4.00
N THR A 19 8.25 49.59 -2.90
CA THR A 19 7.79 49.92 -1.54
C THR A 19 8.94 50.56 -0.77
N ASP A 20 8.59 51.39 0.23
CA ASP A 20 9.52 51.96 1.21
C ASP A 20 9.81 51.02 2.39
N LEU A 21 9.48 49.73 2.27
CA LEU A 21 9.63 48.74 3.31
C LEU A 21 11.12 48.58 3.73
N GLN A 22 11.42 48.92 4.98
CA GLN A 22 12.75 48.81 5.56
C GLN A 22 12.82 47.66 6.55
N VAL A 23 13.86 46.83 6.46
CA VAL A 23 14.04 45.68 7.34
C VAL A 23 14.56 46.12 8.69
N VAL A 24 13.84 45.80 9.76
CA VAL A 24 14.27 46.04 11.16
C VAL A 24 14.96 44.81 11.73
N ALA A 25 14.36 43.65 11.53
CA ALA A 25 14.87 42.39 12.03
C ALA A 25 14.45 41.23 11.13
N PHE A 26 15.20 40.15 11.17
CA PHE A 26 14.72 38.89 10.61
C PHE A 26 15.22 37.69 11.39
N LYS A 27 14.47 36.59 11.33
CA LYS A 27 14.85 35.26 11.77
C LYS A 27 14.49 34.26 10.68
N GLY A 28 15.47 33.51 10.21
CA GLY A 28 15.31 32.49 9.19
C GLY A 28 15.78 31.13 9.66
N SER A 29 15.13 30.08 9.21
CA SER A 29 15.59 28.70 9.42
C SER A 29 15.54 27.95 8.12
N GLU A 30 16.66 27.45 7.68
CA GLU A 30 16.79 26.54 6.54
C GLU A 30 17.45 25.23 6.98
N ALA A 31 16.98 24.11 6.43
CA ALA A 31 17.56 22.80 6.70
C ALA A 31 17.38 21.89 5.50
N LEU A 32 18.22 20.86 5.40
CA LEU A 32 18.02 19.76 4.47
C LEU A 32 16.67 19.07 4.76
N ASP A 33 16.01 18.63 3.71
CA ASP A 33 14.78 17.85 3.75
C ASP A 33 13.57 18.59 4.38
N GLN A 34 13.62 19.94 4.39
CA GLN A 34 12.55 20.78 4.92
C GLN A 34 12.40 22.08 4.12
N PRO A 35 11.19 22.62 3.93
CA PRO A 35 10.99 23.99 3.50
C PRO A 35 11.61 24.96 4.51
N TYR A 36 12.22 26.03 4.02
CA TYR A 36 12.71 27.11 4.84
C TYR A 36 11.60 28.14 5.12
N PHE A 37 11.73 28.82 6.28
CA PHE A 37 10.88 29.94 6.63
C PHE A 37 11.72 31.10 7.18
N ILE A 38 11.45 32.31 6.69
CA ILE A 38 12.15 33.52 7.07
C ILE A 38 11.10 34.56 7.50
N GLN A 39 11.08 34.86 8.77
CA GLN A 39 10.25 35.89 9.36
C GLN A 39 11.00 37.22 9.31
N VAL A 40 10.44 38.23 8.66
CA VAL A 40 11.03 39.54 8.48
C VAL A 40 10.12 40.58 9.13
N GLN A 41 10.67 41.38 10.02
CA GLN A 41 10.02 42.56 10.59
C GLN A 41 10.43 43.77 9.80
N LEU A 42 9.47 44.53 9.37
CA LEU A 42 9.61 45.67 8.45
C LEU A 42 8.92 46.89 9.04
N VAL A 43 9.33 48.06 8.58
CA VAL A 43 8.61 49.31 8.82
C VAL A 43 8.44 50.05 7.50
N SER A 44 7.35 50.82 7.38
CA SER A 44 7.03 51.67 6.27
C SER A 44 6.35 52.94 6.79
N GLU A 45 6.48 54.06 6.05
CA GLU A 45 5.73 55.27 6.29
C GLU A 45 4.29 55.16 5.76
N ASP A 46 4.02 54.20 4.84
CA ASP A 46 2.67 53.93 4.33
C ASP A 46 1.91 52.98 5.26
N PRO A 47 0.83 53.46 5.94
CA PRO A 47 0.01 52.60 6.81
C PRO A 47 -1.02 51.76 6.01
N SER A 48 -1.12 51.95 4.69
CA SER A 48 -2.20 51.42 3.85
C SER A 48 -1.73 50.46 2.77
N LEU A 49 -0.55 49.81 2.93
CA LEU A 49 -0.06 48.82 1.97
C LEU A 49 -1.09 47.71 1.72
N ASP A 50 -1.33 47.42 0.44
CA ASP A 50 -2.21 46.34 0.02
C ASP A 50 -1.54 44.98 0.34
N LEU A 51 -1.98 44.34 1.42
CA LEU A 51 -1.42 43.06 1.89
C LEU A 51 -1.76 41.90 0.92
N GLU A 52 -2.94 41.91 0.29
CA GLU A 52 -3.35 40.87 -0.64
C GLU A 52 -2.52 40.93 -1.93
N ALA A 53 -2.24 42.14 -2.44
CA ALA A 53 -1.37 42.30 -3.60
C ALA A 53 0.07 41.84 -3.38
N LEU A 54 0.55 41.86 -2.12
CA LEU A 54 1.89 41.40 -1.73
C LEU A 54 1.96 39.89 -1.52
N LEU A 55 0.84 39.24 -1.19
CA LEU A 55 0.81 37.82 -0.94
C LEU A 55 1.21 37.01 -2.18
N HIS A 56 2.01 35.96 -2.01
CA HIS A 56 2.56 35.11 -3.06
C HIS A 56 3.59 35.75 -4.01
N LYS A 57 3.90 37.04 -3.85
CA LYS A 57 4.94 37.70 -4.67
C LYS A 57 6.32 37.17 -4.35
N PRO A 58 7.20 37.02 -5.36
CA PRO A 58 8.60 36.68 -5.14
C PRO A 58 9.32 37.82 -4.41
N ALA A 59 10.19 37.44 -3.47
CA ALA A 59 10.95 38.36 -2.68
C ALA A 59 12.34 37.82 -2.35
N TYR A 60 13.33 38.69 -2.27
CA TYR A 60 14.69 38.37 -1.89
C TYR A 60 15.11 39.17 -0.67
N LEU A 61 15.49 38.48 0.41
CA LEU A 61 16.07 39.09 1.59
C LEU A 61 17.59 39.09 1.47
N ASP A 62 18.17 40.27 1.22
CA ASP A 62 19.62 40.50 1.20
C ASP A 62 20.12 40.85 2.60
N PHE A 63 21.14 40.12 3.09
CA PHE A 63 21.67 40.33 4.46
C PHE A 63 23.19 40.18 4.54
N GLY A 64 23.88 40.22 3.41
CA GLY A 64 25.32 40.08 3.32
C GLY A 64 25.96 41.01 2.30
N GLU A 65 27.05 40.56 1.70
CA GLU A 65 27.58 41.15 0.51
C GLU A 65 26.65 40.82 -0.68
N ALA A 66 26.68 41.60 -1.74
CA ALA A 66 25.76 41.46 -2.86
C ALA A 66 25.62 40.00 -3.33
N GLY A 67 24.38 39.49 -3.30
CA GLY A 67 24.05 38.12 -3.65
C GLY A 67 24.08 37.10 -2.48
N GLN A 68 24.35 37.54 -1.27
CA GLN A 68 24.28 36.69 -0.06
C GLN A 68 22.95 36.85 0.67
N GLY A 69 21.87 36.38 0.08
CA GLY A 69 20.53 36.47 0.60
C GLY A 69 19.74 35.18 0.41
N LEU A 70 18.48 35.23 0.77
CA LEU A 70 17.53 34.14 0.61
C LEU A 70 16.33 34.60 -0.21
N HIS A 71 16.08 33.93 -1.32
CA HIS A 71 14.90 34.15 -2.14
C HIS A 71 13.74 33.32 -1.59
N GLY A 72 12.53 33.82 -1.66
CA GLY A 72 11.29 33.11 -1.33
C GLY A 72 10.07 33.81 -1.91
N HIS A 73 8.90 33.32 -1.56
CA HIS A 73 7.64 33.99 -1.86
C HIS A 73 7.01 34.43 -0.56
N VAL A 74 6.28 35.53 -0.59
CA VAL A 74 5.51 36.00 0.55
C VAL A 74 4.45 34.98 0.88
N TYR A 75 4.67 34.22 1.95
CA TYR A 75 3.80 33.13 2.41
C TYR A 75 2.73 33.61 3.40
N ALA A 76 3.11 34.58 4.24
CA ALA A 76 2.22 35.25 5.15
C ALA A 76 2.65 36.71 5.30
N ILE A 77 1.70 37.59 5.46
CA ILE A 77 1.93 39.01 5.71
C ILE A 77 0.93 39.53 6.73
N GLY A 78 1.38 40.40 7.59
CA GLY A 78 0.57 41.06 8.61
C GLY A 78 1.01 42.49 8.84
N ARG A 79 0.14 43.30 9.37
CA ARG A 79 0.38 44.70 9.76
C ARG A 79 -0.04 44.88 11.22
N ASP A 80 0.81 45.50 11.99
CA ASP A 80 0.47 45.93 13.35
C ASP A 80 -0.36 47.23 13.32
N ASP A 81 -0.84 47.70 14.48
CA ASP A 81 -1.51 48.99 14.57
C ASP A 81 -0.57 50.12 14.08
N PRO A 82 -1.09 51.09 13.33
CA PRO A 82 -0.31 52.21 12.80
C PRO A 82 0.33 53.00 13.93
N GLY A 83 1.65 53.18 13.87
CA GLY A 83 2.38 54.12 14.75
C GLY A 83 2.20 55.58 14.32
N ALA A 84 2.77 56.48 15.10
CA ALA A 84 2.67 57.95 14.80
C ALA A 84 3.32 58.33 13.44
N ARG A 85 4.40 57.65 13.06
CA ARG A 85 5.12 57.90 11.79
C ARG A 85 5.34 56.60 10.99
N LEU A 86 5.69 55.52 11.65
CA LEU A 86 6.01 54.25 11.01
C LEU A 86 5.00 53.19 11.39
N THR A 87 4.58 52.41 10.41
CA THR A 87 3.73 51.24 10.58
C THR A 87 4.61 50.00 10.50
N ARG A 88 4.43 49.06 11.43
CA ARG A 88 5.17 47.76 11.40
C ARG A 88 4.43 46.74 10.56
N TYR A 89 5.22 46.01 9.79
CA TYR A 89 4.77 44.89 8.96
C TYR A 89 5.55 43.63 9.30
N HIS A 90 4.92 42.51 9.19
CA HIS A 90 5.53 41.20 9.37
C HIS A 90 5.33 40.38 8.12
N ILE A 91 6.42 39.94 7.48
CA ILE A 91 6.38 39.08 6.31
C ILE A 91 7.06 37.76 6.64
N THR A 92 6.45 36.65 6.24
CA THR A 92 7.10 35.34 6.23
C THR A 92 7.39 34.94 4.78
N LEU A 93 8.67 34.75 4.45
CA LEU A 93 9.08 34.19 3.17
C LEU A 93 9.24 32.67 3.30
N ALA A 94 8.76 31.95 2.27
CA ALA A 94 8.91 30.51 2.18
C ALA A 94 9.13 30.09 0.71
N PRO A 95 9.63 28.87 0.45
CA PRO A 95 9.70 28.35 -0.92
C PRO A 95 8.30 28.01 -1.42
N ARG A 96 8.12 27.97 -2.74
CA ARG A 96 6.85 27.51 -3.36
C ARG A 96 6.45 26.11 -2.88
N LEU A 97 7.42 25.25 -2.57
CA LEU A 97 7.21 23.92 -2.00
C LEU A 97 6.35 23.94 -0.72
N ALA A 98 6.43 25.00 0.10
CA ALA A 98 5.69 25.09 1.35
C ALA A 98 4.16 25.12 1.14
N SER A 99 3.69 25.69 0.04
CA SER A 99 2.26 25.75 -0.28
C SER A 99 1.61 24.38 -0.49
N LEU A 100 2.40 23.35 -0.81
CA LEU A 100 1.93 21.98 -0.97
C LEU A 100 1.37 21.38 0.33
N ALA A 101 1.69 22.00 1.47
CA ALA A 101 1.12 21.61 2.77
C ALA A 101 -0.39 21.87 2.88
N HIS A 102 -0.93 22.78 2.06
CA HIS A 102 -2.34 23.20 2.09
C HIS A 102 -3.26 22.40 1.17
N ARG A 103 -2.71 21.51 0.36
CA ARG A 103 -3.50 20.61 -0.48
C ARG A 103 -3.38 19.19 0.02
N CYS A 104 -4.51 18.61 0.47
CA CYS A 104 -4.63 17.20 0.77
C CYS A 104 -5.33 16.49 -0.38
N ASP A 105 -4.84 15.32 -0.78
CA ASP A 105 -5.42 14.56 -1.88
C ASP A 105 -5.47 13.06 -1.58
N GLN A 106 -6.25 12.33 -2.39
CA GLN A 106 -6.28 10.87 -2.44
C GLN A 106 -6.19 10.49 -3.90
N ARG A 107 -5.08 9.88 -4.29
CA ARG A 107 -4.81 9.49 -5.69
C ARG A 107 -3.84 8.33 -5.77
N ILE A 108 -3.88 7.67 -6.90
CA ILE A 108 -3.13 6.47 -7.18
C ILE A 108 -2.12 6.75 -8.30
N PHE A 109 -0.87 6.39 -8.08
CA PHE A 109 0.18 6.40 -9.09
C PHE A 109 0.55 4.95 -9.44
N GLN A 110 0.55 4.63 -10.73
CA GLN A 110 0.88 3.29 -11.22
C GLN A 110 2.06 3.35 -12.18
N GLN A 111 2.94 2.33 -12.11
CA GLN A 111 4.07 2.15 -13.02
C GLN A 111 4.96 3.40 -13.14
N ARG A 112 5.13 4.14 -12.04
CA ARG A 112 5.99 5.34 -11.98
C ARG A 112 7.04 5.21 -10.91
N SER A 113 8.26 5.69 -11.22
CA SER A 113 9.32 5.82 -10.23
C SER A 113 9.04 6.99 -9.29
N VAL A 114 9.67 6.98 -8.10
CA VAL A 114 9.47 8.07 -7.11
C VAL A 114 9.85 9.45 -7.68
N PRO A 115 10.97 9.64 -8.39
CA PRO A 115 11.23 10.93 -9.02
C PRO A 115 10.13 11.39 -10.00
N GLN A 116 9.56 10.46 -10.79
CA GLN A 116 8.44 10.78 -11.70
C GLN A 116 7.16 11.16 -10.94
N ILE A 117 6.87 10.50 -9.81
CA ILE A 117 5.73 10.85 -8.96
C ILE A 117 5.92 12.25 -8.39
N ILE A 118 7.10 12.55 -7.83
CA ILE A 118 7.43 13.86 -7.27
C ILE A 118 7.28 14.95 -8.34
N ALA A 119 7.85 14.75 -9.53
CA ALA A 119 7.73 15.69 -10.64
C ALA A 119 6.26 15.99 -10.99
N THR A 120 5.43 14.93 -11.12
CA THR A 120 4.00 15.09 -11.39
C THR A 120 3.28 15.91 -10.30
N VAL A 121 3.62 15.69 -9.02
CA VAL A 121 3.00 16.45 -7.92
C VAL A 121 3.44 17.90 -7.95
N LEU A 122 4.71 18.20 -8.21
CA LEU A 122 5.24 19.56 -8.34
C LEU A 122 4.59 20.32 -9.51
N GLU A 123 4.46 19.67 -10.67
CA GLU A 123 3.82 20.24 -11.87
C GLU A 123 2.35 20.60 -11.62
N HIS A 124 1.60 19.81 -10.84
CA HIS A 124 0.23 20.14 -10.44
C HIS A 124 0.13 21.42 -9.60
N HIS A 125 1.23 21.84 -8.98
CA HIS A 125 1.33 23.11 -8.24
C HIS A 125 2.01 24.23 -9.05
N GLY A 126 2.20 24.03 -10.37
CA GLY A 126 2.86 25.00 -11.25
C GLY A 126 4.35 25.18 -10.93
N ILE A 127 4.99 24.19 -10.28
CA ILE A 127 6.44 24.14 -10.08
C ILE A 127 7.00 23.26 -11.20
N PHE A 128 7.52 23.88 -12.26
CA PHE A 128 8.01 23.19 -13.45
C PHE A 128 9.53 22.95 -13.38
N SER A 129 10.07 22.32 -14.40
CA SER A 129 11.47 21.89 -14.48
C SER A 129 12.53 23.01 -14.45
N ASP A 130 12.12 24.27 -14.56
CA ASP A 130 12.97 25.45 -14.34
C ASP A 130 13.15 25.81 -12.86
N ALA A 131 12.22 25.35 -11.99
CA ALA A 131 12.22 25.62 -10.55
C ALA A 131 12.67 24.43 -9.70
N TYR A 132 12.87 23.24 -10.28
CA TYR A 132 13.44 22.08 -9.59
C TYR A 132 14.42 21.30 -10.47
N ALA A 133 15.31 20.53 -9.83
CA ALA A 133 16.25 19.64 -10.51
C ALA A 133 16.42 18.32 -9.74
N PHE A 134 16.54 17.21 -10.48
CA PHE A 134 16.97 15.92 -9.93
C PHE A 134 18.45 15.71 -10.30
N GLU A 135 19.32 15.85 -9.32
CA GLU A 135 20.75 15.55 -9.42
C GLU A 135 21.02 14.20 -8.72
N LEU A 136 20.53 13.11 -9.32
CA LEU A 136 20.61 11.76 -8.78
C LEU A 136 21.84 11.03 -9.32
N GLY A 137 22.48 10.21 -8.48
CA GLY A 137 23.57 9.33 -8.87
C GLY A 137 23.11 8.19 -9.79
N PRO A 138 23.98 7.23 -10.10
CA PRO A 138 23.69 6.13 -11.03
C PRO A 138 22.72 5.09 -10.48
N VAL A 139 22.07 5.39 -9.37
CA VAL A 139 21.13 4.48 -8.69
C VAL A 139 19.81 4.42 -9.45
N VAL A 140 19.33 3.18 -9.73
CA VAL A 140 18.05 2.97 -10.38
C VAL A 140 16.91 3.06 -9.36
N TYR A 141 15.92 3.87 -9.65
CA TYR A 141 14.64 3.96 -8.94
C TYR A 141 13.58 3.18 -9.71
N PRO A 142 13.26 1.94 -9.29
CA PRO A 142 12.31 1.11 -10.04
C PRO A 142 10.92 1.73 -10.03
N PRO A 143 10.14 1.57 -11.12
CA PRO A 143 8.74 1.94 -11.12
C PRO A 143 7.97 1.14 -10.06
N ARG A 144 7.18 1.84 -9.25
CA ARG A 144 6.25 1.22 -8.31
C ARG A 144 5.03 0.76 -9.07
N ALA A 145 4.64 -0.49 -8.89
CA ALA A 145 3.41 -1.02 -9.49
C ALA A 145 2.18 -0.23 -9.02
N PHE A 146 2.22 0.18 -7.73
CA PHE A 146 1.14 0.89 -7.07
C PHE A 146 1.72 1.78 -5.97
N CYS A 147 1.31 3.04 -5.90
CA CYS A 147 1.72 3.99 -4.87
C CYS A 147 0.54 4.93 -4.60
N VAL A 148 0.06 4.94 -3.39
CA VAL A 148 -1.14 5.68 -2.99
C VAL A 148 -0.76 6.88 -2.14
N GLN A 149 -1.23 8.05 -2.52
CA GLN A 149 -1.37 9.16 -1.61
C GLN A 149 -2.72 9.03 -0.92
N TYR A 150 -2.75 8.90 0.41
CA TYR A 150 -3.98 8.68 1.15
C TYR A 150 -4.10 9.61 2.34
N ARG A 151 -5.04 10.57 2.30
CA ARG A 151 -5.34 11.54 3.37
C ARG A 151 -4.10 12.27 3.90
N GLU A 152 -3.14 12.54 3.04
CA GLU A 152 -1.93 13.28 3.38
C GLU A 152 -1.79 14.50 2.48
N SER A 153 -1.11 15.55 2.96
CA SER A 153 -0.82 16.71 2.11
C SER A 153 0.18 16.36 1.02
N ASP A 154 0.16 17.11 -0.08
CA ASP A 154 1.11 16.91 -1.17
C ASP A 154 2.56 17.06 -0.69
N LEU A 155 2.81 17.97 0.25
CA LEU A 155 4.14 18.13 0.86
C LEU A 155 4.54 16.90 1.66
N HIS A 156 3.66 16.39 2.54
CA HIS A 156 3.90 15.18 3.33
C HIS A 156 4.20 13.98 2.41
N PHE A 157 3.43 13.84 1.34
CA PHE A 157 3.60 12.76 0.37
C PHE A 157 4.97 12.80 -0.29
N ILE A 158 5.41 13.96 -0.80
CA ILE A 158 6.75 14.13 -1.40
C ILE A 158 7.84 13.83 -0.36
N GLN A 159 7.73 14.38 0.85
CA GLN A 159 8.73 14.18 1.90
C GLN A 159 8.83 12.71 2.30
N ARG A 160 7.69 12.02 2.48
CA ARG A 160 7.65 10.59 2.76
C ARG A 160 8.34 9.76 1.67
N LEU A 161 8.03 10.03 0.41
CA LEU A 161 8.66 9.32 -0.72
C LEU A 161 10.17 9.57 -0.78
N CYS A 162 10.62 10.79 -0.53
CA CYS A 162 12.03 11.13 -0.43
C CYS A 162 12.72 10.38 0.71
N GLU A 163 12.10 10.32 1.88
CA GLU A 163 12.61 9.61 3.06
C GLU A 163 12.71 8.10 2.83
N GLU A 164 11.68 7.49 2.21
CA GLU A 164 11.68 6.07 1.86
C GLU A 164 12.82 5.72 0.91
N GLU A 165 13.01 6.54 -0.11
CA GLU A 165 14.05 6.34 -1.12
C GLU A 165 15.44 6.82 -0.68
N GLY A 166 15.53 7.60 0.40
CA GLY A 166 16.78 8.22 0.84
C GLY A 166 17.25 9.33 -0.09
N ILE A 167 16.34 9.97 -0.80
CA ILE A 167 16.55 11.18 -1.60
C ILE A 167 16.48 12.37 -0.65
N HIS A 168 17.51 13.18 -0.60
CA HIS A 168 17.50 14.45 0.14
C HIS A 168 17.12 15.60 -0.79
N TYR A 169 16.66 16.72 -0.21
CA TYR A 169 16.50 17.94 -0.98
C TYR A 169 17.00 19.18 -0.23
N HIS A 170 17.36 20.19 -0.99
CA HIS A 170 17.81 21.49 -0.50
C HIS A 170 17.48 22.57 -1.52
N PHE A 171 17.72 23.83 -1.16
CA PHE A 171 17.45 24.97 -2.02
C PHE A 171 18.75 25.68 -2.39
N ARG A 172 18.84 26.11 -3.65
CA ARG A 172 19.87 27.00 -4.13
C ARG A 172 19.21 28.34 -4.43
N HIS A 173 19.72 29.41 -3.82
CA HIS A 173 19.13 30.75 -3.95
C HIS A 173 19.93 31.59 -4.93
N SER A 174 19.21 32.44 -5.68
CA SER A 174 19.71 33.57 -6.45
C SER A 174 18.87 34.81 -6.11
N VAL A 175 19.19 35.96 -6.67
CA VAL A 175 18.42 37.18 -6.43
C VAL A 175 17.00 37.04 -7.00
N ASP A 176 16.86 36.38 -8.15
CA ASP A 176 15.62 36.34 -8.91
C ASP A 176 14.78 35.09 -8.61
N ASN A 177 15.38 33.99 -8.11
CA ASN A 177 14.67 32.74 -7.88
C ASN A 177 15.34 31.85 -6.82
N HIS A 178 14.68 30.74 -6.51
CA HIS A 178 15.28 29.61 -5.80
C HIS A 178 15.03 28.32 -6.56
N LEU A 179 16.03 27.47 -6.63
CA LEU A 179 15.96 26.14 -7.27
C LEU A 179 15.85 25.07 -6.18
N LEU A 180 14.82 24.23 -6.25
CA LEU A 180 14.66 23.03 -5.43
C LEU A 180 15.49 21.90 -6.04
N VAL A 181 16.50 21.40 -5.32
CA VAL A 181 17.40 20.33 -5.80
C VAL A 181 17.18 19.07 -5.01
N PHE A 182 16.82 17.99 -5.71
CA PHE A 182 16.77 16.64 -5.17
C PHE A 182 18.04 15.89 -5.51
N GLY A 183 18.63 15.22 -4.51
CA GLY A 183 19.85 14.46 -4.68
C GLY A 183 19.86 13.18 -3.84
N ASP A 184 20.72 12.24 -4.21
CA ASP A 184 20.93 11.01 -3.44
C ASP A 184 22.41 10.70 -3.21
N ASP A 185 23.26 11.65 -3.53
CA ASP A 185 24.70 11.59 -3.35
C ASP A 185 25.24 12.91 -2.80
N GLN A 186 26.39 12.89 -2.13
CA GLN A 186 27.00 14.08 -1.54
C GLN A 186 27.66 15.01 -2.57
N THR A 187 27.92 14.55 -3.79
CA THR A 187 28.49 15.36 -4.86
C THR A 187 27.57 16.50 -5.31
N VAL A 188 26.29 16.43 -4.98
CA VAL A 188 25.28 17.46 -5.24
C VAL A 188 25.53 18.73 -4.43
N PHE A 189 26.17 18.62 -3.26
CA PHE A 189 26.39 19.75 -2.37
C PHE A 189 27.61 20.59 -2.82
N ARG A 190 27.41 21.89 -2.92
CA ARG A 190 28.48 22.84 -3.31
C ARG A 190 29.37 23.14 -2.13
N ARG A 191 30.65 23.46 -2.40
CA ARG A 191 31.61 23.91 -1.39
C ARG A 191 31.51 25.42 -1.21
N LEU A 192 31.51 25.87 0.04
CA LEU A 192 31.71 27.26 0.40
C LEU A 192 33.22 27.60 0.43
N PRO A 193 33.63 28.88 0.32
CA PRO A 193 34.98 29.30 0.61
C PRO A 193 35.40 28.85 2.02
N VAL A 194 36.69 28.63 2.22
CA VAL A 194 37.30 28.22 3.49
C VAL A 194 36.93 29.21 4.59
N GLN A 195 36.52 28.70 5.73
CA GLN A 195 36.10 29.49 6.88
C GLN A 195 37.05 29.30 8.05
N ARG A 196 37.46 30.43 8.65
CA ARG A 196 38.38 30.43 9.78
C ARG A 196 37.60 30.27 11.10
N TYR A 197 38.16 29.50 12.02
CA TYR A 197 37.70 29.43 13.38
C TYR A 197 38.42 30.48 14.25
N CYS A 198 37.64 31.22 15.05
CA CYS A 198 38.15 32.10 16.08
C CYS A 198 37.16 32.24 17.25
N SER A 199 37.50 31.70 18.41
CA SER A 199 36.59 31.71 19.58
C SER A 199 36.42 33.11 20.19
N SER A 200 37.38 34.02 20.00
CA SER A 200 37.35 35.38 20.53
C SER A 200 37.75 36.33 19.40
N PRO A 201 36.83 36.64 18.47
CA PRO A 201 37.15 37.54 17.37
C PRO A 201 37.55 38.93 17.90
N ASP A 202 38.67 39.45 17.41
CA ASP A 202 39.08 40.81 17.68
C ASP A 202 38.08 41.79 17.01
N PRO A 203 37.39 42.65 17.76
CA PRO A 203 36.45 43.60 17.17
C PRO A 203 37.11 44.57 16.17
N VAL A 204 38.42 44.70 16.18
CA VAL A 204 39.18 45.53 15.23
C VAL A 204 39.44 44.82 13.91
N LEU A 205 39.58 43.49 13.94
CA LEU A 205 39.73 42.68 12.73
C LEU A 205 38.33 42.30 12.18
N GLN A 206 37.84 43.03 11.20
CA GLN A 206 36.51 42.88 10.58
C GLN A 206 36.33 41.55 9.80
N SER A 207 37.03 40.48 10.17
CA SER A 207 36.90 39.17 9.49
C SER A 207 35.76 38.37 10.12
N ARG A 208 34.77 37.96 9.29
CA ARG A 208 33.70 37.07 9.66
C ARG A 208 34.26 35.67 9.89
N VAL A 209 33.89 35.01 11.00
CA VAL A 209 34.51 33.77 11.48
C VAL A 209 33.50 32.78 12.02
N VAL A 210 33.90 31.54 12.15
CA VAL A 210 33.17 30.56 12.97
C VAL A 210 33.64 30.73 14.42
N GLN A 211 32.73 31.10 15.32
CA GLN A 211 33.04 31.46 16.72
C GLN A 211 32.91 30.27 17.67
N ARG A 212 32.07 29.28 17.30
CA ARG A 212 31.82 28.09 18.09
C ARG A 212 31.66 26.87 17.20
N PHE A 213 32.24 25.74 17.64
CA PHE A 213 32.20 24.49 16.90
C PHE A 213 32.25 23.31 17.87
N ASP A 214 31.06 22.88 18.37
CA ASP A 214 30.93 21.84 19.39
C ASP A 214 30.66 20.49 18.72
N LEU A 215 31.63 19.58 18.75
CA LEU A 215 31.47 18.23 18.27
C LEU A 215 30.69 17.38 19.29
N ARG A 216 29.69 16.63 18.82
CA ARG A 216 28.90 15.68 19.58
C ARG A 216 28.89 14.31 18.94
N LEU A 217 28.97 13.29 19.76
CA LEU A 217 28.89 11.90 19.37
C LEU A 217 27.65 11.26 20.00
N GLU A 218 26.89 10.55 19.20
CA GLU A 218 25.67 9.86 19.65
C GLU A 218 25.73 8.38 19.28
N THR A 219 25.20 7.54 20.16
CA THR A 219 25.02 6.11 19.90
C THR A 219 23.92 5.91 18.87
N ARG A 220 24.16 5.09 17.84
CA ARG A 220 23.25 4.78 16.76
C ARG A 220 23.31 3.32 16.39
N SER A 221 22.29 2.84 15.66
CA SER A 221 22.26 1.48 15.12
C SER A 221 23.45 1.24 14.18
N TRP A 222 24.09 0.08 14.34
CA TRP A 222 25.25 -0.35 13.55
C TRP A 222 24.93 -1.36 12.46
N ARG A 223 23.70 -1.91 12.53
CA ARG A 223 23.22 -2.92 11.59
C ARG A 223 21.79 -2.59 11.22
N THR A 224 21.47 -2.77 9.94
CA THR A 224 20.10 -2.69 9.44
C THR A 224 19.77 -3.98 8.73
N VAL A 225 18.56 -4.49 8.98
CA VAL A 225 18.02 -5.68 8.33
C VAL A 225 16.68 -5.32 7.70
N ARG A 226 16.54 -5.68 6.44
CA ARG A 226 15.32 -5.45 5.66
C ARG A 226 14.80 -6.79 5.17
N ARG A 227 13.56 -7.10 5.49
CA ARG A 227 12.91 -8.33 5.08
C ARG A 227 11.59 -8.03 4.37
N ASP A 228 11.25 -8.88 3.40
CA ASP A 228 9.99 -8.79 2.67
C ASP A 228 9.46 -10.17 2.29
N TYR A 229 8.24 -10.19 1.72
CA TYR A 229 7.59 -11.38 1.20
C TYR A 229 7.06 -11.10 -0.21
N ASP A 230 7.40 -11.99 -1.15
CA ASP A 230 6.86 -11.96 -2.51
C ASP A 230 6.01 -13.21 -2.74
N PHE A 231 4.71 -13.01 -2.99
CA PHE A 231 3.79 -14.13 -3.24
C PHE A 231 4.06 -14.83 -4.58
N GLU A 232 4.71 -14.15 -5.54
CA GLU A 232 5.12 -14.74 -6.82
C GLU A 232 6.30 -15.71 -6.63
N HIS A 233 7.07 -15.55 -5.54
CA HIS A 233 8.20 -16.41 -5.16
C HIS A 233 8.16 -16.73 -3.65
N PRO A 234 7.14 -17.46 -3.16
CA PRO A 234 6.86 -17.58 -1.72
C PRO A 234 7.94 -18.30 -0.91
N SER A 235 8.70 -19.20 -1.52
CA SER A 235 9.82 -19.92 -0.87
C SER A 235 11.13 -19.11 -0.84
N PHE A 236 11.17 -17.96 -1.52
CA PHE A 236 12.39 -17.17 -1.64
C PHE A 236 12.56 -16.26 -0.43
N ARG A 237 13.65 -16.44 0.33
CA ARG A 237 13.92 -15.60 1.49
C ARG A 237 14.42 -14.22 1.09
N LEU A 238 13.51 -13.26 1.01
CA LEU A 238 13.83 -11.85 0.75
C LEU A 238 14.30 -11.17 2.04
N GLN A 239 15.58 -11.32 2.37
CA GLN A 239 16.22 -10.63 3.49
C GLN A 239 17.59 -10.10 3.06
N LYS A 240 17.87 -8.84 3.41
CA LYS A 240 19.16 -8.18 3.20
C LYS A 240 19.54 -7.37 4.42
N GLU A 241 20.85 -7.28 4.63
CA GLU A 241 21.43 -6.57 5.76
C GLU A 241 22.62 -5.71 5.32
N ALA A 242 22.91 -4.69 6.10
CA ALA A 242 24.09 -3.85 5.98
C ALA A 242 24.63 -3.54 7.38
N GLY A 243 25.96 -3.43 7.51
CA GLY A 243 26.64 -3.12 8.76
C GLY A 243 27.51 -4.24 9.31
N ALA A 244 28.06 -4.06 10.50
CA ALA A 244 29.00 -4.99 11.13
C ALA A 244 28.24 -6.14 11.83
N VAL A 245 28.62 -7.37 11.53
CA VAL A 245 28.03 -8.60 12.13
C VAL A 245 28.25 -8.66 13.64
N GLN A 246 29.32 -8.05 14.15
CA GLN A 246 29.71 -8.08 15.56
C GLN A 246 28.88 -7.18 16.49
N ALA A 247 28.10 -6.23 15.94
CA ALA A 247 27.30 -5.29 16.70
C ALA A 247 25.83 -5.72 16.83
N GLN A 248 25.59 -6.92 17.34
CA GLN A 248 24.25 -7.55 17.38
C GLN A 248 23.21 -6.84 18.26
N THR A 249 23.62 -5.95 19.16
CA THR A 249 22.72 -5.31 20.13
C THR A 249 22.00 -4.06 19.62
N LEU A 250 22.51 -3.40 18.58
CA LEU A 250 21.93 -2.17 18.04
C LEU A 250 21.54 -2.36 16.56
N GLU A 251 20.46 -3.13 16.38
CA GLU A 251 19.91 -3.47 15.07
C GLU A 251 18.63 -2.67 14.78
N ASP A 252 18.48 -2.22 13.54
CA ASP A 252 17.24 -1.68 12.98
C ASP A 252 16.66 -2.71 12.00
N TYR A 253 15.62 -3.43 12.43
CA TYR A 253 14.90 -4.43 11.64
C TYR A 253 13.58 -3.84 11.13
N ALA A 254 13.28 -4.04 9.83
CA ALA A 254 12.01 -3.68 9.25
C ALA A 254 11.42 -4.80 8.38
N TYR A 255 10.11 -5.03 8.58
CA TYR A 255 9.23 -5.89 7.80
C TYR A 255 7.80 -5.32 7.81
N PRO A 256 7.13 -5.23 6.65
CA PRO A 256 7.67 -5.34 5.29
C PRO A 256 8.56 -4.14 4.93
N ALA A 257 9.54 -4.35 4.07
CA ALA A 257 10.47 -3.30 3.68
C ALA A 257 10.27 -2.76 2.25
N GLY A 258 9.25 -3.24 1.54
CA GLY A 258 8.82 -2.74 0.23
C GLY A 258 9.76 -3.08 -0.93
N PHE A 259 10.24 -4.34 -1.02
CA PHE A 259 11.08 -4.76 -2.14
C PHE A 259 10.81 -6.19 -2.61
N LYS A 260 10.99 -6.43 -3.92
CA LYS A 260 10.83 -7.75 -4.54
C LYS A 260 12.16 -8.38 -4.99
N GLY A 261 13.25 -7.62 -5.05
CA GLY A 261 14.54 -8.09 -5.55
C GLY A 261 15.70 -7.87 -4.60
N HIS A 262 16.71 -8.77 -4.61
CA HIS A 262 17.87 -8.70 -3.71
C HIS A 262 18.70 -7.41 -3.84
N ALA A 263 18.87 -6.89 -5.05
CA ALA A 263 19.61 -5.64 -5.28
C ALA A 263 18.92 -4.46 -4.59
N ARG A 264 17.58 -4.39 -4.71
CA ARG A 264 16.77 -3.36 -4.05
C ARG A 264 16.82 -3.49 -2.54
N GLY A 265 16.68 -4.71 -2.01
CA GLY A 265 16.78 -4.95 -0.57
C GLY A 265 18.16 -4.55 0.01
N ALA A 266 19.25 -4.85 -0.71
CA ALA A 266 20.59 -4.42 -0.32
C ALA A 266 20.76 -2.90 -0.34
N GLN A 267 20.18 -2.22 -1.34
CA GLN A 267 20.17 -0.76 -1.43
C GLN A 267 19.44 -0.14 -0.23
N LEU A 268 18.23 -0.64 0.11
CA LEU A 268 17.44 -0.13 1.24
C LEU A 268 18.12 -0.39 2.59
N ALA A 269 18.73 -1.57 2.77
CA ALA A 269 19.51 -1.87 3.97
C ALA A 269 20.69 -0.91 4.13
N ARG A 270 21.46 -0.68 3.05
CA ARG A 270 22.58 0.28 3.05
C ARG A 270 22.11 1.70 3.37
N ARG A 271 21.05 2.19 2.71
CA ARG A 271 20.49 3.53 2.96
C ARG A 271 19.97 3.69 4.39
N GLY A 272 19.39 2.63 4.97
CA GLY A 272 19.01 2.59 6.38
C GLY A 272 20.22 2.77 7.30
N LEU A 273 21.32 2.08 7.03
CA LEU A 273 22.57 2.21 7.80
C LEU A 273 23.19 3.61 7.66
N GLU A 274 23.27 4.14 6.44
CA GLU A 274 23.76 5.49 6.16
C GLU A 274 22.96 6.55 6.95
N ARG A 275 21.63 6.39 7.04
CA ARG A 275 20.74 7.25 7.85
C ARG A 275 21.11 7.25 9.32
N HIS A 276 21.42 6.10 9.91
CA HIS A 276 21.87 6.01 11.30
C HIS A 276 23.25 6.58 11.49
N GLN A 277 24.18 6.35 10.56
CA GLN A 277 25.55 6.85 10.63
C GLN A 277 25.66 8.36 10.50
N ARG A 278 24.77 8.99 9.70
CA ARG A 278 24.70 10.44 9.53
C ARG A 278 24.61 11.18 10.87
N ASP A 279 23.77 10.72 11.78
CA ASP A 279 23.50 11.41 13.04
C ASP A 279 24.47 11.03 14.17
N ARG A 280 25.44 10.16 13.90
CA ARG A 280 26.42 9.72 14.89
C ARG A 280 27.37 10.83 15.30
N HIS A 281 27.82 11.59 14.33
CA HIS A 281 28.74 12.72 14.51
C HIS A 281 27.99 14.00 14.12
N ARG A 282 27.83 14.89 15.06
CA ARG A 282 27.08 16.13 14.84
C ARG A 282 27.84 17.31 15.44
N VAL A 283 27.86 18.40 14.69
CA VAL A 283 28.44 19.66 15.15
C VAL A 283 27.35 20.69 15.38
N LEU A 284 27.48 21.46 16.47
CA LEU A 284 26.69 22.66 16.73
C LEU A 284 27.63 23.85 16.68
N GLY A 285 27.38 24.79 15.75
CA GLY A 285 28.24 25.94 15.53
C GLY A 285 27.51 27.28 15.66
N LYS A 286 28.32 28.34 15.83
CA LYS A 286 27.89 29.74 15.71
C LYS A 286 28.86 30.50 14.83
N SER A 287 28.33 31.42 14.03
CA SER A 287 29.12 32.23 13.11
C SER A 287 28.42 33.56 12.84
N ASP A 288 29.16 34.52 12.34
CA ASP A 288 28.67 35.77 11.76
C ASP A 288 28.82 35.79 10.22
N GLN A 289 29.15 34.64 9.60
CA GLN A 289 29.34 34.50 8.16
C GLN A 289 27.98 34.33 7.44
N PRO A 290 27.52 35.34 6.65
CA PRO A 290 26.22 35.25 5.98
C PRO A 290 26.20 34.30 4.79
N ALA A 291 27.34 33.83 4.32
CA ALA A 291 27.45 32.87 3.21
C ALA A 291 27.07 31.44 3.60
N LEU A 292 26.96 31.12 4.91
CA LEU A 292 26.59 29.77 5.35
C LEU A 292 25.16 29.44 4.94
N ARG A 293 24.99 28.28 4.25
CA ARG A 293 23.70 27.79 3.74
C ARG A 293 23.57 26.30 4.01
N SER A 294 22.36 25.84 4.29
CA SER A 294 22.10 24.40 4.33
C SER A 294 22.35 23.76 2.96
N GLY A 295 22.79 22.50 2.93
CA GLY A 295 23.13 21.83 1.68
C GLY A 295 24.42 22.32 1.02
N HIS A 296 25.34 22.87 1.82
CA HIS A 296 26.67 23.25 1.36
C HIS A 296 27.74 22.68 2.29
N PHE A 297 28.92 22.44 1.73
CA PHE A 297 30.08 22.06 2.53
C PHE A 297 30.80 23.28 3.06
N LEU A 298 31.00 23.28 4.37
CA LEU A 298 31.87 24.20 5.11
C LEU A 298 33.25 23.55 5.26
N GLU A 299 34.28 24.14 4.72
CA GLU A 299 35.68 23.80 5.00
C GLU A 299 36.17 24.67 6.14
N LEU A 300 36.49 24.05 7.28
CA LEU A 300 36.95 24.75 8.48
C LEU A 300 38.46 24.70 8.61
N CYS A 301 39.08 25.83 8.99
CA CYS A 301 40.51 25.91 9.32
C CYS A 301 40.73 26.66 10.64
N ASP A 302 41.96 26.61 11.14
CA ASP A 302 42.43 27.29 12.35
C ASP A 302 41.74 26.88 13.67
N HIS A 303 41.06 25.71 13.67
CA HIS A 303 40.50 25.16 14.91
C HIS A 303 41.61 24.50 15.74
N PRO A 304 41.65 24.70 17.08
CA PRO A 304 42.66 24.10 17.96
C PRO A 304 42.72 22.57 17.91
N ASP A 305 41.57 21.92 17.75
CA ASP A 305 41.51 20.48 17.50
C ASP A 305 41.67 20.21 15.99
N PRO A 306 42.75 19.54 15.57
CA PRO A 306 42.98 19.24 14.16
C PRO A 306 41.89 18.40 13.51
N LEU A 307 41.14 17.59 14.27
CA LEU A 307 40.05 16.78 13.77
C LEU A 307 38.86 17.61 13.28
N CYS A 308 38.75 18.85 13.74
CA CYS A 308 37.71 19.78 13.31
C CYS A 308 38.08 20.52 12.01
N ASN A 309 39.36 20.59 11.67
CA ASN A 309 39.87 21.22 10.44
C ASN A 309 39.64 20.29 9.24
N ASP A 310 38.40 20.14 8.83
CA ASP A 310 37.97 19.23 7.75
C ASP A 310 36.75 19.85 7.04
N LEU A 311 36.19 19.09 6.12
CA LEU A 311 34.99 19.43 5.34
C LEU A 311 33.72 18.92 6.06
N TRP A 312 32.78 19.82 6.27
CA TRP A 312 31.54 19.56 7.03
C TRP A 312 30.30 19.93 6.22
N LEU A 313 29.33 19.03 6.13
CA LEU A 313 28.05 19.32 5.48
C LEU A 313 27.13 20.09 6.44
N LEU A 314 26.76 21.31 6.06
CA LEU A 314 25.78 22.12 6.78
C LEU A 314 24.38 21.53 6.59
N THR A 315 23.83 20.92 7.64
CA THR A 315 22.51 20.26 7.60
C THR A 315 21.38 21.22 7.96
N SER A 316 21.66 22.25 8.76
CA SER A 316 20.73 23.34 9.03
C SER A 316 21.47 24.63 9.39
N VAL A 317 20.87 25.76 9.04
CA VAL A 317 21.35 27.10 9.43
C VAL A 317 20.17 27.92 9.92
N ARG A 318 20.35 28.60 11.08
CA ARG A 318 19.41 29.56 11.62
C ARG A 318 20.02 30.94 11.56
N HIS A 319 19.45 31.79 10.75
CA HIS A 319 19.88 33.16 10.54
C HIS A 319 19.14 34.10 11.48
N GLU A 320 19.84 35.11 11.98
CA GLU A 320 19.26 36.17 12.76
C GLU A 320 19.94 37.50 12.40
N GLY A 321 19.16 38.50 12.03
CA GLY A 321 19.62 39.85 11.77
C GLY A 321 18.80 40.87 12.53
N TYR A 322 19.48 41.92 13.01
CA TYR A 322 18.83 43.03 13.72
C TYR A 322 19.47 44.35 13.31
N GLN A 323 18.66 45.31 12.87
CA GLN A 323 19.07 46.62 12.35
C GLN A 323 18.21 47.72 12.96
N PRO A 324 18.45 48.10 14.25
CA PRO A 324 17.61 49.06 14.95
C PRO A 324 17.70 50.49 14.44
N GLN A 325 18.74 50.83 13.66
CA GLN A 325 18.93 52.18 13.11
C GLN A 325 17.78 52.68 12.23
N VAL A 326 16.97 51.78 11.70
CA VAL A 326 15.78 52.10 10.91
C VAL A 326 14.68 52.71 11.79
N LEU A 327 14.72 52.47 13.10
CA LEU A 327 13.77 52.97 14.10
C LEU A 327 14.37 54.19 14.83
N GLU A 328 14.56 55.32 14.15
CA GLU A 328 15.19 56.53 14.72
C GLU A 328 14.63 56.99 16.09
N GLU A 329 13.43 56.54 16.46
CA GLU A 329 12.73 56.90 17.69
C GLU A 329 12.97 55.97 18.90
N SER A 330 13.59 54.79 18.69
CA SER A 330 13.70 53.76 19.75
C SER A 330 15.13 53.50 20.22
N MET A 331 15.94 54.52 20.30
CA MET A 331 17.35 54.38 20.80
C MET A 331 17.47 53.97 22.28
N VAL A 332 16.37 53.83 23.02
CA VAL A 332 16.40 53.64 24.48
C VAL A 332 16.48 52.18 24.93
N GLU A 333 16.19 51.19 24.06
CA GLU A 333 16.26 49.77 24.41
C GLU A 333 17.31 48.94 23.60
N ALA A 334 18.34 49.56 23.10
CA ALA A 334 19.40 48.87 22.39
C ALA A 334 20.38 48.14 23.35
N SER A 335 19.85 47.35 24.29
CA SER A 335 20.64 46.37 25.02
C SER A 335 20.71 45.08 24.21
N GLY A 336 21.56 44.99 23.21
CA GLY A 336 21.61 43.73 22.53
C GLY A 336 22.46 43.69 21.27
N PHE A 337 22.38 42.61 20.63
CA PHE A 337 23.03 42.27 19.36
C PHE A 337 22.52 43.18 18.23
N GLN A 338 23.44 43.68 17.44
CA GLN A 338 23.19 44.39 16.19
C GLN A 338 24.01 43.74 15.06
N GLY A 339 23.48 43.70 13.85
CA GLY A 339 24.12 43.06 12.70
C GLY A 339 23.59 41.65 12.47
N TYR A 340 24.43 40.79 11.90
CA TYR A 340 24.07 39.42 11.50
C TYR A 340 24.78 38.37 12.36
N ARG A 341 24.07 37.31 12.69
CA ARG A 341 24.63 36.08 13.28
C ARG A 341 23.87 34.86 12.82
N ASN A 342 24.51 33.71 12.88
CA ASN A 342 23.82 32.44 12.64
C ASN A 342 24.23 31.36 13.65
N ARG A 343 23.41 30.32 13.71
CA ARG A 343 23.70 29.05 14.36
C ARG A 343 23.50 27.95 13.33
N PHE A 344 24.43 27.01 13.28
CA PHE A 344 24.32 25.92 12.31
C PHE A 344 24.52 24.56 12.96
N THR A 345 24.01 23.54 12.26
CA THR A 345 24.38 22.15 12.52
C THR A 345 25.08 21.58 11.30
N ALA A 346 26.09 20.74 11.55
CA ALA A 346 26.84 20.10 10.48
C ALA A 346 27.17 18.64 10.81
N THR A 347 27.46 17.87 9.76
CA THR A 347 27.91 16.48 9.85
C THR A 347 29.19 16.32 9.02
N PRO A 348 30.10 15.37 9.37
CA PRO A 348 31.32 15.16 8.58
C PRO A 348 30.98 14.80 7.13
N TRP A 349 31.79 15.28 6.18
CA TRP A 349 31.59 14.99 4.75
C TRP A 349 31.60 13.49 4.42
N ARG A 350 32.27 12.66 5.26
CA ARG A 350 32.34 11.20 5.08
C ARG A 350 31.03 10.49 5.44
N ALA A 351 30.15 11.14 6.22
CA ALA A 351 28.85 10.59 6.58
C ALA A 351 27.82 10.95 5.52
N VAL A 352 27.43 9.97 4.70
CA VAL A 352 26.43 10.17 3.64
C VAL A 352 25.13 10.68 4.24
N HIS A 353 24.66 11.83 3.76
CA HIS A 353 23.40 12.39 4.22
C HIS A 353 22.21 11.60 3.64
N ARG A 354 21.33 11.15 4.53
CA ARG A 354 20.03 10.57 4.19
C ARG A 354 18.93 11.22 5.05
N PRO A 355 17.78 11.54 4.47
CA PRO A 355 16.67 12.11 5.26
C PRO A 355 16.25 11.16 6.38
N ALA A 356 15.89 11.73 7.53
CA ALA A 356 15.30 10.97 8.63
C ALA A 356 13.87 10.59 8.29
N LEU A 357 13.39 9.42 8.74
CA LEU A 357 11.99 9.00 8.59
C LEU A 357 11.11 9.79 9.58
N LYS A 358 10.61 10.94 9.16
CA LYS A 358 9.75 11.84 9.96
C LYS A 358 8.29 11.79 9.54
N HIS A 359 8.06 11.39 8.29
CA HIS A 359 6.73 11.35 7.68
C HIS A 359 6.29 9.89 7.55
N PRO A 360 5.44 9.38 8.48
CA PRO A 360 4.99 8.00 8.43
C PRO A 360 4.10 7.75 7.22
N ARG A 361 4.08 6.50 6.75
CA ARG A 361 3.12 6.06 5.76
C ARG A 361 1.70 6.18 6.31
N PRO A 362 0.74 6.60 5.49
CA PRO A 362 -0.65 6.55 5.87
C PRO A 362 -1.08 5.11 6.12
N THR A 363 -1.91 4.92 7.14
CA THR A 363 -2.43 3.60 7.52
C THR A 363 -3.94 3.57 7.37
N ILE A 364 -4.46 2.55 6.69
CA ILE A 364 -5.89 2.27 6.59
C ILE A 364 -6.23 1.17 7.59
N SER A 365 -6.84 1.55 8.71
CA SER A 365 -7.13 0.64 9.83
C SER A 365 -8.33 -0.28 9.59
N GLY A 366 -9.14 -0.05 8.56
CA GLY A 366 -10.33 -0.84 8.23
C GLY A 366 -10.36 -1.27 6.79
N SER A 367 -11.43 -2.00 6.42
CA SER A 367 -11.70 -2.34 5.03
C SER A 367 -12.46 -1.22 4.33
N GLN A 368 -12.35 -1.16 3.02
CA GLN A 368 -13.09 -0.23 2.15
C GLN A 368 -13.83 -1.02 1.07
N THR A 369 -14.86 -0.42 0.49
CA THR A 369 -15.52 -0.98 -0.67
C THR A 369 -14.95 -0.39 -1.96
N ALA A 370 -14.98 -1.20 -3.01
CA ALA A 370 -14.54 -0.81 -4.34
C ALA A 370 -15.34 -1.59 -5.39
N THR A 371 -15.36 -1.09 -6.62
CA THR A 371 -16.02 -1.75 -7.74
C THR A 371 -14.99 -2.44 -8.62
N VAL A 372 -15.23 -3.70 -8.98
CA VAL A 372 -14.37 -4.44 -9.92
C VAL A 372 -14.46 -3.82 -11.31
N THR A 373 -13.32 -3.65 -11.95
CA THR A 373 -13.19 -3.03 -13.29
C THR A 373 -12.53 -3.96 -14.28
N GLY A 374 -12.80 -3.75 -15.56
CA GLY A 374 -12.21 -4.48 -16.68
C GLY A 374 -12.45 -3.78 -18.00
N PRO A 375 -11.90 -4.31 -19.10
CA PRO A 375 -12.16 -3.82 -20.46
C PRO A 375 -13.65 -3.87 -20.81
N ALA A 376 -14.08 -3.00 -21.70
CA ALA A 376 -15.46 -2.99 -22.17
C ALA A 376 -15.81 -4.32 -22.85
N GLY A 377 -16.94 -4.93 -22.47
CA GLY A 377 -17.41 -6.21 -23.01
C GLY A 377 -16.85 -7.46 -22.33
N GLU A 378 -15.98 -7.33 -21.34
CA GLU A 378 -15.53 -8.45 -20.50
C GLU A 378 -16.35 -8.52 -19.20
N ASP A 379 -17.01 -9.66 -18.95
CA ASP A 379 -17.72 -9.92 -17.69
C ASP A 379 -16.76 -10.30 -16.56
N VAL A 380 -15.68 -11.00 -16.89
CA VAL A 380 -14.67 -11.50 -15.94
C VAL A 380 -13.30 -11.12 -16.44
N HIS A 381 -12.62 -10.24 -15.70
CA HIS A 381 -11.28 -9.77 -16.02
C HIS A 381 -10.31 -10.11 -14.90
N CYS A 382 -9.44 -11.08 -15.14
CA CYS A 382 -8.43 -11.51 -14.17
C CYS A 382 -7.11 -11.89 -14.86
N ASP A 383 -6.04 -11.96 -14.08
CA ASP A 383 -4.76 -12.47 -14.53
C ASP A 383 -4.57 -13.97 -14.20
N ALA A 384 -3.36 -14.50 -14.45
CA ALA A 384 -3.02 -15.90 -14.20
C ALA A 384 -3.10 -16.34 -12.72
N TYR A 385 -3.09 -15.39 -11.78
CA TYR A 385 -3.26 -15.65 -10.35
C TYR A 385 -4.69 -15.44 -9.84
N GLY A 386 -5.65 -15.18 -10.76
CA GLY A 386 -7.02 -14.84 -10.38
C GLY A 386 -7.17 -13.49 -9.71
N ARG A 387 -6.18 -12.58 -9.87
CA ARG A 387 -6.25 -11.22 -9.38
C ARG A 387 -7.22 -10.39 -10.22
N VAL A 388 -7.86 -9.41 -9.57
CA VAL A 388 -8.79 -8.48 -10.23
C VAL A 388 -8.33 -7.04 -10.07
N ARG A 389 -8.85 -6.16 -10.91
CA ARG A 389 -8.67 -4.72 -10.77
C ARG A 389 -9.92 -4.10 -10.19
N VAL A 390 -9.74 -3.06 -9.37
CA VAL A 390 -10.87 -2.38 -8.73
C VAL A 390 -10.73 -0.87 -8.84
N ARG A 391 -11.84 -0.17 -8.75
CA ARG A 391 -11.89 1.29 -8.60
C ARG A 391 -12.41 1.61 -7.20
N PHE A 392 -11.61 2.35 -6.43
CA PHE A 392 -12.03 2.85 -5.14
C PHE A 392 -13.00 4.04 -5.31
N HIS A 393 -13.98 4.20 -4.42
CA HIS A 393 -14.97 5.27 -4.52
C HIS A 393 -14.39 6.69 -4.34
N TRP A 394 -13.24 6.80 -3.69
CA TRP A 394 -12.52 8.07 -3.51
C TRP A 394 -11.61 8.42 -4.70
N ASP A 395 -11.34 7.51 -5.62
CA ASP A 395 -10.53 7.78 -6.80
C ASP A 395 -11.30 8.67 -7.79
N ARG A 396 -10.81 9.90 -7.95
CA ARG A 396 -11.42 10.93 -8.80
C ARG A 396 -10.97 10.88 -10.24
N VAL A 397 -9.97 10.06 -10.56
CA VAL A 397 -9.48 9.91 -11.93
C VAL A 397 -10.49 9.06 -12.70
N ASP A 398 -11.13 9.66 -13.70
CA ASP A 398 -12.12 9.00 -14.56
C ASP A 398 -11.42 8.10 -15.60
N ASN A 399 -10.92 6.97 -15.17
CA ASN A 399 -10.22 6.01 -16.01
C ASN A 399 -11.18 4.86 -16.37
N ARG A 400 -11.96 5.05 -17.45
CA ARG A 400 -13.01 4.11 -17.89
C ARG A 400 -12.45 2.81 -18.48
N GLU A 401 -11.16 2.71 -18.75
CA GLU A 401 -10.54 1.61 -19.51
C GLU A 401 -9.91 0.50 -18.63
N GLY A 402 -10.40 0.25 -17.44
CA GLY A 402 -9.96 -0.88 -16.62
C GLY A 402 -8.56 -0.75 -15.98
N ALA A 403 -7.90 0.41 -16.10
CA ALA A 403 -6.57 0.68 -15.52
C ALA A 403 -6.64 1.38 -14.16
N SER A 404 -7.76 1.27 -13.45
CA SER A 404 -8.04 2.05 -12.23
C SER A 404 -7.23 1.63 -11.01
N SER A 405 -6.77 0.38 -10.94
CA SER A 405 -5.90 -0.09 -9.85
C SER A 405 -4.81 -1.04 -10.35
N CYS A 406 -3.90 -1.43 -9.44
CA CYS A 406 -3.07 -2.60 -9.66
C CYS A 406 -3.92 -3.88 -9.61
N TRP A 407 -3.30 -5.02 -9.92
CA TRP A 407 -3.89 -6.32 -9.71
C TRP A 407 -3.98 -6.67 -8.23
N LEU A 408 -5.19 -6.84 -7.70
CA LEU A 408 -5.46 -7.23 -6.32
C LEU A 408 -5.68 -8.74 -6.23
N ARG A 409 -5.00 -9.40 -5.30
CA ARG A 409 -5.27 -10.79 -4.98
C ARG A 409 -6.67 -10.91 -4.39
N VAL A 410 -7.37 -12.01 -4.72
CA VAL A 410 -8.68 -12.32 -4.17
C VAL A 410 -8.49 -13.40 -3.10
N ALA A 411 -8.93 -13.14 -1.89
CA ALA A 411 -8.92 -14.12 -0.82
C ALA A 411 -9.93 -15.24 -1.10
N SER A 412 -9.55 -16.48 -0.83
CA SER A 412 -10.41 -17.64 -0.89
C SER A 412 -10.45 -18.32 0.48
N GLY A 413 -11.57 -18.92 0.82
CA GLY A 413 -11.69 -19.70 2.06
C GLY A 413 -10.83 -20.97 2.06
N TRP A 414 -10.38 -21.40 0.88
CA TRP A 414 -9.54 -22.60 0.72
C TRP A 414 -8.71 -22.48 -0.56
N ALA A 415 -7.37 -22.49 -0.44
CA ALA A 415 -6.46 -22.39 -1.56
C ALA A 415 -5.21 -23.25 -1.31
N GLY A 416 -4.88 -24.11 -2.27
CA GLY A 416 -3.71 -24.98 -2.26
C GLY A 416 -3.18 -25.23 -3.66
N ASP A 417 -2.14 -26.07 -3.77
CA ASP A 417 -1.52 -26.40 -5.04
C ASP A 417 -2.43 -27.33 -5.86
N GLY A 418 -3.13 -26.74 -6.84
CA GLY A 418 -4.07 -27.43 -7.71
C GLY A 418 -5.40 -27.84 -7.08
N PHE A 419 -5.71 -27.39 -5.85
CA PHE A 419 -6.99 -27.65 -5.16
C PHE A 419 -7.50 -26.45 -4.38
N GLY A 420 -8.80 -26.45 -4.08
CA GLY A 420 -9.44 -25.38 -3.30
C GLY A 420 -10.68 -24.78 -3.99
N ALA A 421 -11.13 -23.63 -3.50
CA ALA A 421 -12.25 -22.89 -4.06
C ALA A 421 -11.75 -21.69 -4.88
N MET A 422 -12.20 -21.57 -6.11
CA MET A 422 -11.86 -20.46 -7.00
C MET A 422 -13.15 -19.78 -7.49
N VAL A 423 -13.36 -18.55 -7.07
CA VAL A 423 -14.47 -17.70 -7.52
C VAL A 423 -13.89 -16.32 -7.83
N ILE A 424 -13.95 -15.93 -9.10
CA ILE A 424 -13.44 -14.63 -9.55
C ILE A 424 -14.56 -13.59 -9.51
N PRO A 425 -14.42 -12.48 -8.75
CA PRO A 425 -15.36 -11.37 -8.80
C PRO A 425 -15.48 -10.79 -10.20
N ARG A 426 -16.70 -10.50 -10.65
CA ARG A 426 -16.97 -10.00 -12.01
C ARG A 426 -16.91 -8.49 -12.08
N VAL A 427 -16.68 -7.97 -13.27
CA VAL A 427 -16.74 -6.53 -13.57
C VAL A 427 -18.10 -5.97 -13.15
N GLY A 428 -18.08 -4.83 -12.44
CA GLY A 428 -19.26 -4.17 -11.87
C GLY A 428 -19.69 -4.67 -10.49
N MET A 429 -19.10 -5.76 -9.96
CA MET A 429 -19.37 -6.19 -8.59
C MET A 429 -18.70 -5.29 -7.57
N GLU A 430 -19.37 -5.04 -6.47
CA GLU A 430 -18.81 -4.39 -5.30
C GLU A 430 -18.07 -5.42 -4.44
N VAL A 431 -16.82 -5.06 -4.07
CA VAL A 431 -15.95 -5.91 -3.27
C VAL A 431 -15.47 -5.21 -2.01
N LEU A 432 -15.27 -5.99 -0.97
CA LEU A 432 -14.64 -5.56 0.27
C LEU A 432 -13.12 -5.70 0.12
N VAL A 433 -12.39 -4.58 0.26
CA VAL A 433 -10.92 -4.52 0.14
C VAL A 433 -10.32 -4.24 1.51
N SER A 434 -9.44 -5.10 1.95
CA SER A 434 -8.55 -4.89 3.10
C SER A 434 -7.15 -4.56 2.64
N PHE A 435 -6.34 -4.03 3.55
CA PHE A 435 -4.97 -3.61 3.28
C PHE A 435 -4.02 -4.38 4.18
N LEU A 436 -3.04 -5.07 3.59
CA LEU A 436 -2.07 -5.84 4.36
C LEU A 436 -1.28 -4.91 5.28
N GLU A 437 -1.31 -5.18 6.58
CA GLU A 437 -0.72 -4.33 7.63
C GLU A 437 -1.20 -2.86 7.62
N GLY A 438 -2.34 -2.61 6.99
CA GLY A 438 -2.89 -1.26 6.83
C GLY A 438 -2.20 -0.42 5.75
N ASP A 439 -1.27 -0.97 4.97
CA ASP A 439 -0.56 -0.25 3.93
C ASP A 439 -1.47 -0.04 2.69
N PRO A 440 -1.79 1.23 2.33
CA PRO A 440 -2.62 1.52 1.15
C PRO A 440 -2.04 0.99 -0.17
N ASP A 441 -0.73 0.74 -0.23
CA ASP A 441 -0.05 0.21 -1.41
C ASP A 441 -0.22 -1.32 -1.56
N HIS A 442 -0.80 -2.01 -0.55
CA HIS A 442 -1.00 -3.46 -0.53
C HIS A 442 -2.47 -3.88 -0.32
N PRO A 443 -3.38 -3.50 -1.25
CA PRO A 443 -4.79 -3.87 -1.18
C PRO A 443 -5.02 -5.36 -1.49
N LEU A 444 -6.04 -5.97 -0.84
CA LEU A 444 -6.47 -7.35 -0.98
C LEU A 444 -7.99 -7.44 -0.98
N VAL A 445 -8.60 -8.13 -1.96
CA VAL A 445 -10.05 -8.39 -1.99
C VAL A 445 -10.38 -9.52 -1.02
N MET A 446 -11.28 -9.25 -0.07
CA MET A 446 -11.72 -10.19 0.96
C MET A 446 -13.03 -10.90 0.63
N GLY A 447 -13.87 -10.31 -0.23
CA GLY A 447 -15.16 -10.86 -0.62
C GLY A 447 -15.98 -9.88 -1.43
N CYS A 448 -17.20 -10.31 -1.82
CA CYS A 448 -18.14 -9.50 -2.57
C CYS A 448 -19.28 -9.03 -1.67
N LEU A 449 -19.83 -7.87 -1.95
CA LEU A 449 -20.95 -7.28 -1.24
C LEU A 449 -22.14 -7.08 -2.20
N PRO A 450 -23.35 -7.54 -1.85
CA PRO A 450 -24.54 -7.16 -2.60
C PRO A 450 -24.85 -5.68 -2.42
N ASN A 451 -25.39 -5.07 -3.47
CA ASN A 451 -25.86 -3.68 -3.45
C ASN A 451 -27.11 -3.52 -4.32
N ALA A 452 -27.61 -2.30 -4.48
CA ALA A 452 -28.83 -2.04 -5.24
C ALA A 452 -28.75 -2.44 -6.73
N SER A 453 -27.54 -2.48 -7.31
CA SER A 453 -27.31 -2.93 -8.69
C SER A 453 -27.01 -4.42 -8.80
N ASN A 454 -26.49 -5.03 -7.74
CA ASN A 454 -26.11 -6.44 -7.64
C ASN A 454 -26.84 -7.08 -6.45
N LEU A 455 -28.11 -7.38 -6.63
CA LEU A 455 -28.96 -7.97 -5.60
C LEU A 455 -28.58 -9.44 -5.34
N PRO A 456 -28.91 -10.01 -4.16
CA PRO A 456 -28.81 -11.43 -3.89
C PRO A 456 -29.57 -12.27 -4.93
N ALA A 457 -29.16 -13.53 -5.11
CA ALA A 457 -29.71 -14.44 -6.12
C ALA A 457 -31.22 -14.65 -6.05
N TYR A 458 -31.80 -14.44 -4.86
CA TYR A 458 -33.23 -14.52 -4.61
C TYR A 458 -33.74 -13.33 -3.79
N PRO A 459 -35.01 -12.90 -3.99
CA PRO A 459 -35.58 -11.79 -3.24
C PRO A 459 -35.60 -12.07 -1.72
N LEU A 460 -35.02 -11.15 -0.96
CA LEU A 460 -35.07 -11.17 0.50
C LEU A 460 -36.14 -10.17 0.99
N PRO A 461 -36.80 -10.40 2.13
CA PRO A 461 -36.62 -11.51 3.09
C PRO A 461 -37.39 -12.80 2.76
N GLN A 462 -38.06 -12.91 1.63
CA GLN A 462 -38.96 -14.03 1.29
C GLN A 462 -38.20 -15.39 1.29
N HIS A 463 -36.97 -15.41 0.80
CA HIS A 463 -36.13 -16.61 0.69
C HIS A 463 -34.96 -16.62 1.69
N LYS A 464 -35.20 -16.12 2.92
CA LYS A 464 -34.13 -16.02 3.95
C LYS A 464 -33.62 -17.37 4.47
N THR A 465 -34.39 -18.45 4.26
CA THR A 465 -34.03 -19.83 4.62
C THR A 465 -33.26 -20.56 3.55
N ARG A 466 -33.03 -19.92 2.39
CA ARG A 466 -32.35 -20.53 1.25
C ARG A 466 -30.85 -20.20 1.23
N SER A 467 -30.03 -21.23 1.23
CA SER A 467 -28.58 -21.14 0.96
C SER A 467 -28.33 -21.44 -0.52
N VAL A 468 -27.58 -20.55 -1.23
CA VAL A 468 -27.48 -20.61 -2.69
C VAL A 468 -26.04 -20.43 -3.16
N LEU A 469 -25.60 -21.30 -4.05
CA LEU A 469 -24.46 -21.10 -4.94
C LEU A 469 -24.98 -21.04 -6.37
N ARG A 470 -25.01 -19.83 -6.97
CA ARG A 470 -25.51 -19.61 -8.32
C ARG A 470 -24.48 -18.89 -9.17
N SER A 471 -24.13 -19.48 -10.31
CA SER A 471 -23.30 -18.85 -11.32
C SER A 471 -24.15 -18.08 -12.34
N ARG A 472 -23.50 -17.42 -13.28
CA ARG A 472 -24.13 -16.79 -14.45
C ARG A 472 -23.31 -17.14 -15.68
N SER A 473 -23.99 -17.53 -16.76
CA SER A 473 -23.32 -17.78 -18.05
C SER A 473 -22.61 -16.51 -18.54
N SER A 474 -21.45 -16.66 -19.16
CA SER A 474 -20.63 -15.56 -19.69
C SER A 474 -20.20 -15.89 -21.14
N PRO A 475 -20.09 -14.87 -22.02
CA PRO A 475 -20.54 -13.49 -21.85
C PRO A 475 -22.07 -13.35 -21.99
N ASP A 476 -22.65 -12.35 -21.31
CA ASP A 476 -24.05 -11.90 -21.42
C ASP A 476 -25.14 -12.98 -21.45
N GLY A 477 -24.85 -14.19 -20.96
CA GLY A 477 -25.78 -15.32 -20.98
C GLY A 477 -26.88 -15.18 -19.92
N GLY A 478 -28.15 -15.36 -20.34
CA GLY A 478 -29.30 -15.43 -19.44
C GLY A 478 -29.35 -16.71 -18.58
N GLY A 479 -28.37 -17.63 -18.71
CA GLY A 479 -28.33 -18.92 -18.03
C GLY A 479 -27.55 -18.92 -16.71
N ALA A 480 -27.78 -19.95 -15.90
CA ALA A 480 -27.10 -20.14 -14.61
C ALA A 480 -26.96 -21.63 -14.27
N ASN A 481 -25.85 -22.00 -13.65
CA ASN A 481 -25.77 -23.24 -12.88
C ASN A 481 -26.05 -22.91 -11.42
N GLU A 482 -26.76 -23.80 -10.73
CA GLU A 482 -27.23 -23.50 -9.38
C GLU A 482 -27.23 -24.74 -8.49
N LEU A 483 -26.75 -24.56 -7.27
CA LEU A 483 -26.98 -25.46 -6.14
C LEU A 483 -27.63 -24.64 -5.04
N HIS A 484 -28.86 -25.01 -4.60
CA HIS A 484 -29.43 -24.38 -3.42
C HIS A 484 -30.02 -25.40 -2.46
N VAL A 485 -30.07 -25.00 -1.20
CA VAL A 485 -30.69 -25.73 -0.11
C VAL A 485 -31.78 -24.83 0.49
N GLU A 486 -33.02 -25.30 0.51
CA GLU A 486 -34.13 -24.66 1.19
C GLU A 486 -34.37 -25.38 2.51
N ASP A 487 -34.28 -24.66 3.64
CA ASP A 487 -34.45 -25.20 5.01
C ASP A 487 -35.78 -24.82 5.64
N ARG A 488 -36.75 -24.30 4.87
CA ARG A 488 -38.06 -23.99 5.39
C ARG A 488 -38.80 -25.28 5.75
N ARG A 489 -39.24 -25.38 7.00
CA ARG A 489 -39.93 -26.57 7.50
C ARG A 489 -41.15 -26.94 6.63
N GLY A 490 -41.15 -28.18 6.11
CA GLY A 490 -42.16 -28.73 5.22
C GLY A 490 -41.98 -28.36 3.74
N GLU A 491 -40.94 -27.60 3.40
CA GLU A 491 -40.58 -27.24 2.03
C GLU A 491 -39.08 -27.53 1.78
N GLU A 492 -38.45 -28.38 2.62
CA GLU A 492 -37.04 -28.69 2.54
C GLU A 492 -36.68 -29.26 1.15
N LEU A 493 -35.60 -28.69 0.54
CA LEU A 493 -35.25 -29.05 -0.82
C LEU A 493 -33.74 -28.88 -1.05
N ILE A 494 -33.11 -29.87 -1.68
CA ILE A 494 -31.82 -29.71 -2.34
C ILE A 494 -32.04 -29.68 -3.84
N TYR A 495 -31.69 -28.57 -4.48
CA TYR A 495 -31.89 -28.35 -5.90
C TYR A 495 -30.54 -28.23 -6.61
N LEU A 496 -30.34 -29.02 -7.67
CA LEU A 496 -29.19 -28.96 -8.56
C LEU A 496 -29.63 -28.69 -9.99
N HIS A 497 -29.13 -27.63 -10.59
CA HIS A 497 -29.44 -27.24 -11.96
C HIS A 497 -28.16 -27.00 -12.75
N ALA A 498 -28.02 -27.67 -13.87
CA ALA A 498 -27.01 -27.42 -14.88
C ALA A 498 -27.65 -26.74 -16.09
N GLN A 499 -27.13 -25.58 -16.50
CA GLN A 499 -27.64 -24.82 -17.65
C GLN A 499 -27.53 -25.59 -18.95
N ARG A 500 -26.50 -26.40 -19.10
CA ARG A 500 -26.24 -27.16 -20.30
C ARG A 500 -25.96 -28.64 -20.02
N ASP A 501 -24.82 -28.96 -19.52
CA ASP A 501 -24.37 -30.33 -19.32
C ASP A 501 -24.09 -30.59 -17.84
N LEU A 502 -24.48 -31.79 -17.37
CA LEU A 502 -24.12 -32.29 -16.03
C LEU A 502 -23.30 -33.57 -16.22
N GLU A 503 -22.06 -33.57 -15.75
CA GLU A 503 -21.21 -34.76 -15.72
C GLU A 503 -20.97 -35.16 -14.25
N GLN A 504 -21.26 -36.42 -13.93
CA GLN A 504 -21.00 -36.99 -12.62
C GLN A 504 -20.05 -38.17 -12.74
N ARG A 505 -18.88 -38.09 -12.13
CA ARG A 505 -17.88 -39.15 -12.15
C ARG A 505 -17.60 -39.65 -10.74
N VAL A 506 -17.79 -40.95 -10.51
CA VAL A 506 -17.57 -41.59 -9.23
C VAL A 506 -16.48 -42.64 -9.38
N GLY A 507 -15.39 -42.52 -8.59
CA GLY A 507 -14.23 -43.41 -8.69
C GLY A 507 -14.42 -44.80 -8.12
N HIS A 508 -15.42 -45.03 -7.27
CA HIS A 508 -15.72 -46.30 -6.65
C HIS A 508 -17.21 -46.59 -6.68
N ASP A 509 -17.98 -46.35 -5.64
CA ASP A 509 -19.37 -46.73 -5.55
C ASP A 509 -20.31 -45.50 -5.57
N SER A 510 -21.48 -45.64 -6.22
CA SER A 510 -22.59 -44.67 -6.17
C SER A 510 -23.84 -45.36 -5.64
N ARG A 511 -24.49 -44.74 -4.65
CA ARG A 511 -25.74 -45.20 -4.05
C ARG A 511 -26.80 -44.11 -4.06
N LEU A 512 -28.00 -44.44 -4.53
CA LEU A 512 -29.19 -43.60 -4.44
C LEU A 512 -30.25 -44.38 -3.65
N GLU A 513 -30.73 -43.79 -2.57
CA GLU A 513 -31.81 -44.33 -1.73
C GLU A 513 -32.90 -43.28 -1.59
N VAL A 514 -34.13 -43.63 -1.96
CA VAL A 514 -35.25 -42.73 -2.00
C VAL A 514 -36.43 -43.42 -1.29
N GLU A 515 -36.95 -42.82 -0.20
CA GLU A 515 -38.07 -43.38 0.56
C GLU A 515 -39.40 -43.23 -0.16
N GLY A 516 -39.56 -42.17 -0.93
CA GLY A 516 -40.75 -41.90 -1.74
C GLY A 516 -40.55 -42.29 -3.20
N ASP A 517 -40.94 -41.41 -4.11
CA ASP A 517 -40.90 -41.64 -5.55
C ASP A 517 -39.60 -41.17 -6.17
N SER A 518 -39.06 -41.92 -7.14
CA SER A 518 -37.96 -41.53 -8.00
C SER A 518 -38.38 -41.46 -9.49
N LEU A 519 -38.24 -40.28 -10.11
CA LEU A 519 -38.63 -40.05 -11.49
C LEU A 519 -37.39 -39.69 -12.33
N THR A 520 -37.12 -40.49 -13.38
CA THR A 520 -36.11 -40.14 -14.38
C THR A 520 -36.80 -39.86 -15.72
N ARG A 521 -36.62 -38.66 -16.28
CA ARG A 521 -37.16 -38.28 -17.59
C ARG A 521 -36.02 -37.81 -18.49
N VAL A 522 -35.90 -38.46 -19.66
CA VAL A 522 -34.85 -38.18 -20.65
C VAL A 522 -35.51 -37.88 -22.00
N GLY A 523 -35.13 -36.75 -22.63
CA GLY A 523 -35.73 -36.28 -23.87
C GLY A 523 -35.34 -37.07 -25.12
N GLN A 524 -34.17 -37.70 -25.13
CA GLN A 524 -33.68 -38.43 -26.28
C GLN A 524 -33.31 -39.89 -25.94
N SER A 525 -32.15 -40.14 -25.37
CA SER A 525 -31.63 -41.49 -25.16
C SER A 525 -31.22 -41.69 -23.69
N LEU A 526 -31.62 -42.80 -23.12
CA LEU A 526 -31.19 -43.28 -21.81
C LEU A 526 -30.45 -44.63 -22.02
N VAL A 527 -29.21 -44.71 -21.57
CA VAL A 527 -28.38 -45.92 -21.67
C VAL A 527 -27.97 -46.36 -20.27
N PHE A 528 -28.20 -47.63 -19.96
CA PHE A 528 -27.67 -48.28 -18.77
C PHE A 528 -26.67 -49.37 -19.22
N GLU A 529 -25.43 -49.25 -18.83
CA GLU A 529 -24.38 -50.21 -19.09
C GLU A 529 -23.73 -50.66 -17.80
N ALA A 530 -23.63 -51.96 -17.60
CA ALA A 530 -22.97 -52.55 -16.43
C ALA A 530 -22.07 -53.69 -16.87
N GLY A 531 -20.81 -53.71 -16.44
CA GLY A 531 -19.82 -54.72 -16.78
C GLY A 531 -20.21 -56.13 -16.35
N GLN A 532 -21.05 -56.33 -15.32
CA GLN A 532 -21.43 -57.63 -14.81
C GLN A 532 -22.94 -57.84 -14.75
N ARG A 533 -23.68 -56.99 -14.06
CA ARG A 533 -25.10 -57.23 -13.80
C ARG A 533 -25.93 -55.95 -13.75
N VAL A 534 -27.09 -55.97 -14.37
CA VAL A 534 -28.19 -55.05 -14.13
C VAL A 534 -29.31 -55.88 -13.49
N HIS A 535 -29.82 -55.46 -12.33
CA HIS A 535 -30.93 -56.08 -11.62
C HIS A 535 -32.06 -55.10 -11.40
N LEU A 536 -33.20 -55.35 -12.02
CA LEU A 536 -34.43 -54.57 -11.87
C LEU A 536 -35.46 -55.43 -11.10
N LYS A 537 -35.94 -54.93 -9.95
CA LYS A 537 -36.92 -55.60 -9.12
C LYS A 537 -38.01 -54.61 -8.72
N ALA A 538 -39.26 -54.98 -8.95
CA ALA A 538 -40.44 -54.25 -8.47
C ALA A 538 -41.25 -55.12 -7.49
N GLY A 539 -41.86 -54.53 -6.47
CA GLY A 539 -42.69 -55.23 -5.48
C GLY A 539 -44.04 -55.67 -6.07
N ALA A 540 -44.63 -54.84 -6.91
CA ALA A 540 -45.93 -55.08 -7.48
C ALA A 540 -45.92 -55.26 -9.01
N SER A 541 -45.40 -54.30 -9.79
CA SER A 541 -45.40 -54.41 -11.25
C SER A 541 -44.16 -53.77 -11.87
N LEU A 542 -43.65 -54.34 -12.97
CA LEU A 542 -42.62 -53.78 -13.82
C LEU A 542 -43.23 -53.63 -15.22
N VAL A 543 -43.36 -52.39 -15.71
CA VAL A 543 -43.85 -52.10 -17.04
C VAL A 543 -42.67 -51.66 -17.93
N ILE A 544 -42.49 -52.31 -19.09
CA ILE A 544 -41.52 -51.92 -20.11
C ILE A 544 -42.32 -51.68 -21.38
N GLU A 545 -42.38 -50.47 -21.85
CA GLU A 545 -43.16 -50.05 -23.01
C GLU A 545 -42.25 -49.40 -24.05
N ALA A 546 -42.44 -49.74 -25.30
CA ALA A 546 -41.74 -49.18 -26.45
C ALA A 546 -42.74 -48.86 -27.56
N GLY A 547 -42.72 -47.60 -28.07
CA GLY A 547 -43.66 -47.17 -29.10
C GLY A 547 -43.48 -47.88 -30.46
N ALA A 548 -42.28 -48.34 -30.77
CA ALA A 548 -41.99 -48.99 -32.06
C ALA A 548 -41.50 -50.44 -31.88
N GLN A 549 -40.46 -50.67 -31.10
CA GLN A 549 -39.83 -51.98 -30.96
C GLN A 549 -39.25 -52.19 -29.54
N LEU A 550 -39.44 -53.35 -28.99
CA LEU A 550 -38.76 -53.85 -27.80
C LEU A 550 -37.93 -55.08 -28.19
N SER A 551 -36.61 -55.04 -27.98
CA SER A 551 -35.70 -56.16 -28.24
C SER A 551 -35.04 -56.63 -26.93
N LEU A 552 -35.15 -57.95 -26.66
CA LEU A 552 -34.43 -58.62 -25.55
C LEU A 552 -33.40 -59.57 -26.17
N MET A 553 -32.16 -59.46 -25.77
CA MET A 553 -31.07 -60.29 -26.33
C MET A 553 -30.32 -60.97 -25.18
N ALA A 554 -30.01 -62.25 -25.35
CA ALA A 554 -29.21 -63.01 -24.39
C ALA A 554 -28.46 -64.15 -25.11
N GLY A 555 -27.12 -64.26 -24.92
CA GLY A 555 -26.34 -65.39 -25.47
C GLY A 555 -26.43 -65.56 -26.99
N GLY A 556 -26.62 -64.48 -27.74
CA GLY A 556 -26.79 -64.49 -29.21
C GLY A 556 -28.25 -64.76 -29.66
N GLU A 557 -29.14 -65.09 -28.76
CA GLU A 557 -30.58 -65.28 -29.02
C GLU A 557 -31.31 -63.96 -28.79
N HIS A 558 -32.42 -63.77 -29.50
CA HIS A 558 -33.22 -62.54 -29.39
C HIS A 558 -34.73 -62.80 -29.36
N LEU A 559 -35.46 -61.94 -28.65
CA LEU A 559 -36.91 -61.79 -28.71
C LEU A 559 -37.21 -60.35 -29.08
N VAL A 560 -37.88 -60.15 -30.23
CA VAL A 560 -38.26 -58.82 -30.71
C VAL A 560 -39.79 -58.73 -30.76
N MET A 561 -40.33 -57.72 -30.12
CA MET A 561 -41.72 -57.32 -30.16
C MET A 561 -41.83 -56.00 -30.91
N GLN A 562 -42.64 -56.00 -32.00
CA GLN A 562 -42.91 -54.81 -32.82
C GLN A 562 -44.35 -54.80 -33.27
N ALA A 563 -44.83 -53.68 -33.82
CA ALA A 563 -46.23 -53.54 -34.26
C ALA A 563 -46.66 -54.72 -35.16
N GLY A 564 -47.64 -55.48 -34.65
CA GLY A 564 -48.24 -56.63 -35.42
C GLY A 564 -47.45 -57.93 -35.40
N SER A 565 -46.27 -58.04 -34.79
CA SER A 565 -45.52 -59.29 -34.72
C SER A 565 -44.67 -59.45 -33.45
N ILE A 566 -44.52 -60.70 -33.03
CA ILE A 566 -43.50 -61.11 -32.05
C ILE A 566 -42.64 -62.13 -32.75
N SER A 567 -41.35 -61.88 -32.89
CA SER A 567 -40.36 -62.77 -33.47
C SER A 567 -39.33 -63.21 -32.47
N SER A 568 -38.90 -64.45 -32.54
CA SER A 568 -37.79 -64.97 -31.72
C SER A 568 -36.87 -65.81 -32.54
N SER A 569 -35.58 -65.85 -32.21
CA SER A 569 -34.56 -66.66 -32.90
C SER A 569 -34.81 -68.17 -32.73
N ARG A 570 -35.57 -68.58 -31.71
CA ARG A 570 -35.99 -69.95 -31.46
C ARG A 570 -37.47 -70.00 -31.13
N PRO A 571 -38.16 -71.19 -31.33
CA PRO A 571 -39.54 -71.36 -30.94
C PRO A 571 -39.72 -71.06 -29.46
N LEU A 572 -40.71 -70.22 -29.09
CA LEU A 572 -41.07 -69.97 -27.71
C LEU A 572 -41.70 -71.24 -27.14
N THR A 573 -40.99 -71.88 -26.21
CA THR A 573 -41.54 -73.00 -25.43
C THR A 573 -42.14 -72.46 -24.14
N GLN A 574 -43.44 -72.76 -23.97
CA GLN A 574 -44.13 -72.46 -22.74
C GLN A 574 -43.74 -73.59 -21.72
N ALA A 575 -42.72 -73.32 -20.92
CA ALA A 575 -42.36 -74.21 -19.83
C ALA A 575 -43.23 -73.87 -18.61
N GLY A 576 -43.75 -74.89 -17.93
CA GLY A 576 -44.36 -74.72 -16.61
C GLY A 576 -43.35 -74.08 -15.67
N SER A 577 -43.84 -73.22 -14.75
CA SER A 577 -43.09 -72.32 -13.88
C SER A 577 -41.76 -72.87 -13.40
N SER A 578 -40.66 -72.42 -14.03
CA SER A 578 -39.35 -72.50 -13.36
C SER A 578 -39.31 -71.36 -12.34
N VAL A 579 -39.20 -71.71 -11.09
CA VAL A 579 -38.90 -70.73 -10.03
C VAL A 579 -37.57 -70.12 -10.38
N ALA A 580 -37.60 -68.84 -10.86
CA ALA A 580 -36.39 -68.07 -11.00
C ALA A 580 -35.72 -68.04 -9.63
N ASN A 581 -34.56 -68.64 -9.51
CA ASN A 581 -33.75 -68.51 -8.30
C ASN A 581 -33.51 -67.00 -8.10
N SER A 582 -34.27 -66.42 -7.21
CA SER A 582 -33.96 -65.07 -6.69
C SER A 582 -32.70 -65.26 -5.80
N SER A 583 -31.51 -65.33 -6.47
CA SER A 583 -30.27 -65.12 -5.73
C SER A 583 -30.44 -63.75 -5.02
N ALA A 584 -30.34 -63.76 -3.72
CA ALA A 584 -30.39 -62.53 -2.91
C ALA A 584 -29.64 -61.41 -3.63
N SER A 585 -30.25 -60.23 -3.72
CA SER A 585 -29.51 -59.04 -4.12
C SER A 585 -28.19 -59.05 -3.36
N PRO A 586 -27.03 -59.02 -4.02
CA PRO A 586 -25.82 -58.79 -3.25
C PRO A 586 -26.10 -57.50 -2.48
N ALA A 587 -25.86 -57.51 -1.20
CA ALA A 587 -25.86 -56.30 -0.40
C ALA A 587 -24.72 -55.44 -0.93
N LEU A 588 -25.04 -54.64 -1.94
CA LEU A 588 -24.06 -53.77 -2.63
C LEU A 588 -23.43 -52.75 -1.67
N PHE A 589 -24.09 -52.57 -0.56
CA PHE A 589 -23.60 -51.79 0.57
C PHE A 589 -24.12 -52.48 1.83
N ALA A 590 -23.43 -53.51 2.33
CA ALA A 590 -23.43 -53.72 3.75
C ALA A 590 -22.79 -52.47 4.32
N GLY A 591 -23.59 -51.49 4.79
CA GLY A 591 -23.10 -50.48 5.69
C GLY A 591 -22.23 -51.24 6.71
N ALA A 592 -20.99 -50.81 6.91
CA ALA A 592 -20.09 -51.48 7.81
C ALA A 592 -20.87 -51.84 9.09
N GLN A 593 -21.34 -53.11 9.22
CA GLN A 593 -22.02 -53.54 10.44
C GLN A 593 -20.95 -53.40 11.52
N LEU A 594 -21.22 -52.57 12.47
CA LEU A 594 -20.35 -52.47 13.65
C LEU A 594 -20.08 -53.87 14.15
N SER A 595 -18.82 -54.22 14.38
CA SER A 595 -18.51 -55.50 15.05
C SER A 595 -19.24 -55.54 16.38
N ALA A 596 -19.53 -56.74 16.88
CA ALA A 596 -20.22 -56.87 18.16
C ALA A 596 -19.54 -56.07 19.29
N VAL A 597 -18.21 -55.93 19.23
CA VAL A 597 -17.41 -55.10 20.15
C VAL A 597 -17.69 -53.61 19.93
N GLN A 598 -17.78 -53.15 18.68
CA GLN A 598 -18.03 -51.75 18.36
C GLN A 598 -19.47 -51.31 18.75
N SER A 599 -20.46 -52.20 18.61
CA SER A 599 -21.84 -51.87 19.04
C SER A 599 -21.92 -51.80 20.58
N VAL A 600 -21.26 -52.65 21.31
CA VAL A 600 -21.18 -52.60 22.79
C VAL A 600 -20.49 -51.32 23.25
N VAL A 601 -19.37 -50.93 22.59
CA VAL A 601 -18.63 -49.71 22.91
C VAL A 601 -19.46 -48.47 22.62
N MET A 602 -20.24 -48.44 21.53
CA MET A 602 -21.15 -47.34 21.22
C MET A 602 -22.32 -47.23 22.23
N ASP A 603 -22.88 -48.34 22.65
CA ASP A 603 -23.96 -48.34 23.63
C ASP A 603 -23.44 -47.90 25.01
N LEU A 604 -22.22 -48.33 25.39
CA LEU A 604 -21.57 -47.86 26.61
C LEU A 604 -21.26 -46.36 26.58
N ALA A 605 -20.74 -45.84 25.44
CA ALA A 605 -20.47 -44.43 25.25
C ALA A 605 -21.76 -43.59 25.35
N ARG A 606 -22.91 -44.07 24.81
CA ARG A 606 -24.21 -43.41 24.92
C ARG A 606 -24.73 -43.43 26.38
N GLN A 607 -24.51 -44.52 27.10
CA GLN A 607 -24.91 -44.63 28.52
C GLN A 607 -24.06 -43.71 29.43
N LEU A 608 -22.84 -43.43 29.07
CA LEU A 608 -21.90 -42.61 29.84
C LEU A 608 -21.88 -41.13 29.38
N ASP A 609 -22.70 -40.74 28.42
CA ASP A 609 -22.75 -39.38 27.81
C ASP A 609 -21.34 -38.89 27.39
N ALA A 610 -20.51 -39.84 26.93
CA ALA A 610 -19.12 -39.56 26.54
C ALA A 610 -18.97 -39.19 25.08
N ASP A 611 -18.10 -38.21 24.77
CA ASP A 611 -17.76 -37.81 23.40
C ASP A 611 -17.23 -39.00 22.60
N PHE A 612 -17.93 -39.35 21.53
CA PHE A 612 -17.64 -40.49 20.69
C PHE A 612 -17.20 -40.04 19.30
N CYS A 613 -16.05 -40.53 18.82
CA CYS A 613 -15.58 -40.28 17.45
C CYS A 613 -15.78 -41.56 16.59
N PRO A 614 -16.83 -41.62 15.74
CA PRO A 614 -17.13 -42.82 14.94
C PRO A 614 -16.11 -43.08 13.82
N LEU A 615 -15.20 -42.13 13.56
CA LEU A 615 -14.19 -42.22 12.48
C LEU A 615 -12.80 -42.55 12.97
N CYS A 616 -12.61 -42.77 14.26
CA CYS A 616 -11.32 -43.13 14.84
C CYS A 616 -10.86 -44.50 14.34
N GLU A 617 -9.61 -44.61 13.91
CA GLU A 617 -9.00 -45.80 13.35
C GLU A 617 -9.04 -46.97 14.33
N ARG A 618 -8.85 -46.72 15.63
CA ARG A 618 -8.99 -47.71 16.71
C ARG A 618 -10.41 -48.24 16.87
N CYS A 619 -11.45 -47.44 16.59
CA CYS A 619 -12.84 -47.92 16.57
C CYS A 619 -13.09 -48.82 15.35
N ARG A 620 -12.48 -48.56 14.20
CA ARG A 620 -12.55 -49.42 13.01
C ARG A 620 -11.93 -50.79 13.23
N GLU A 621 -10.84 -50.83 14.00
CA GLU A 621 -10.10 -52.05 14.32
C GLU A 621 -10.68 -52.81 15.53
N GLY A 622 -11.73 -52.30 16.20
CA GLY A 622 -12.29 -52.90 17.41
C GLY A 622 -11.44 -52.76 18.67
N LEU A 623 -10.42 -51.87 18.62
CA LEU A 623 -9.43 -51.68 19.68
C LEU A 623 -9.66 -50.41 20.53
N CYS A 624 -10.83 -49.77 20.42
CA CYS A 624 -11.13 -48.57 21.17
C CYS A 624 -11.50 -48.92 22.64
N ASP A 625 -10.65 -48.51 23.57
CA ASP A 625 -10.87 -48.64 25.00
C ASP A 625 -11.27 -47.27 25.59
N ILE A 626 -12.54 -47.10 25.88
CA ILE A 626 -13.12 -45.86 26.44
C ILE A 626 -12.73 -45.67 27.92
N THR A 627 -12.31 -46.70 28.62
CA THR A 627 -12.05 -46.61 30.06
C THR A 627 -10.79 -45.81 30.41
N GLN A 628 -9.89 -45.49 29.43
CA GLN A 628 -8.69 -44.69 29.64
C GLN A 628 -8.86 -43.17 29.48
N ARG A 629 -10.04 -42.65 29.11
CA ARG A 629 -10.28 -41.20 28.96
C ARG A 629 -11.16 -40.56 30.05
N ALA A 630 -11.53 -41.29 31.06
CA ALA A 630 -12.30 -40.81 32.21
C ALA A 630 -11.45 -40.70 33.48
N ALA A 631 -10.15 -40.35 33.34
CA ALA A 631 -9.28 -39.98 34.46
C ALA A 631 -8.58 -38.65 34.20
#